data_4fa5eb7321870ccdbace14c5a2210d07
#
_entry.id   4fa5eb7321870ccdbace14c5a2210d07
#
_cell.length_a   1.000
_cell.length_b   1.000
_cell.length_c   1.000
_cell.angle_alpha   90.00
_cell.angle_beta   90.00
_cell.angle_gamma   90.00
#
_symmetry.space_group_name_H-M   'P 1'
#
loop_
_entity.id
_entity.type
_entity.pdbx_description
1 polymer ?
#
loop_
_entity_poly.entity_id
_entity_poly.type
_entity_poly.pdbx_seq_one_letter_code
_entity_poly.pdbx_strand_id
1 'polypeptide(L)'
;MVLGRVSRRALLVGGWSILGVPLLAACLGRGKKKDGSSGGSGSAGASGGSGQGVTRTVTTVGASLEVTVGPAVVSDDVMVVPLAVHLNKMGSGGLSSDGKKFDVHLAWSGTGNFTGADGVRLVDFDADTVQETFKASSESTGLTKEEPDTTLHALFKPVSAKTINILVPESGLFEGVPVVRDGKLSDEAKKALEDVYDTESSPDPVALETFTASVDGASDTRVTGKSVVINLASDVLFASDSADLSAQADATLNKAAEQLATYPGGEVSIVGHTDDVADDAHNLDLSKRRATSVSDRLGRLTNMSAFSVSTDGKGESSPRAPNDSDGNRQLNRRVEITLVPTQAASSTSSPDASKGTGHGSGDLPKAEGPVAKGSEGVTVKRDGRQDELTFVLTEVTRRGKYLVGEVKATGGPGGTQTGPADWLQPTQLAGSARGEEDNRLTSAVTGLSLLTPQTRYYPADYTTARGSHCPLSEITADNQLGAGDATTLTVVWPDTGQDTVTLDLQPAEHSTPSPNNPFRLTDIPVKG
;
A
#
# COMPACT_ATOMS: atom_id res chain seq x y z
N MET A 1 29.19 -13.63 3.19
CA MET A 1 29.39 -14.46 4.40
C MET A 1 28.32 -15.53 4.32
N VAL A 2 28.72 -16.78 4.18
CA VAL A 2 27.90 -17.92 3.76
C VAL A 2 26.92 -18.26 4.88
N LEU A 3 25.64 -18.10 4.65
CA LEU A 3 24.57 -18.64 5.51
C LEU A 3 24.49 -20.15 5.28
N GLY A 4 24.69 -20.89 6.36
CA GLY A 4 24.72 -22.34 6.37
C GLY A 4 23.42 -22.95 5.85
N ARG A 5 23.57 -23.95 5.01
CA ARG A 5 22.52 -24.85 4.55
C ARG A 5 21.75 -25.37 5.76
N VAL A 6 20.44 -25.12 5.81
CA VAL A 6 19.53 -25.84 6.71
C VAL A 6 19.63 -27.31 6.35
N SER A 7 20.21 -28.08 7.26
CA SER A 7 20.49 -29.50 7.04
C SER A 7 19.19 -30.29 7.15
N ARG A 8 18.73 -30.86 6.03
CA ARG A 8 17.57 -31.77 5.93
C ARG A 8 17.66 -33.05 6.80
N ARG A 9 18.61 -33.14 7.75
CA ARG A 9 18.89 -34.40 8.49
C ARG A 9 18.54 -34.42 9.97
N ALA A 10 17.91 -33.38 10.53
CA ALA A 10 17.63 -33.32 11.98
C ALA A 10 16.21 -33.77 12.40
N LEU A 11 15.37 -34.23 11.51
CA LEU A 11 13.95 -34.56 11.80
C LEU A 11 13.61 -36.07 11.83
N LEU A 12 14.60 -36.95 11.89
CA LEU A 12 14.35 -38.39 12.02
C LEU A 12 15.19 -38.97 13.14
N VAL A 13 14.74 -38.97 14.37
CA VAL A 13 14.91 -40.06 15.38
C VAL A 13 14.11 -39.71 16.65
N GLY A 14 13.17 -40.58 17.03
CA GLY A 14 12.73 -40.65 18.41
C GLY A 14 11.24 -40.81 18.61
N GLY A 15 10.71 -42.04 18.51
CA GLY A 15 10.22 -42.76 19.68
C GLY A 15 8.73 -42.67 19.92
N TRP A 16 8.05 -43.73 19.61
CA TRP A 16 6.70 -44.12 19.97
C TRP A 16 6.32 -43.85 21.44
N SER A 17 5.16 -43.26 21.67
CA SER A 17 4.27 -43.68 22.79
C SER A 17 2.84 -43.21 22.51
N ILE A 18 1.96 -44.16 22.46
CA ILE A 18 0.50 -44.10 22.37
C ILE A 18 -0.04 -43.60 23.71
N LEU A 19 -1.00 -42.63 23.72
CA LEU A 19 -2.20 -42.67 24.59
C LEU A 19 -2.96 -41.32 24.53
N GLY A 20 -4.25 -41.44 24.17
CA GLY A 20 -5.31 -40.67 24.82
C GLY A 20 -5.83 -39.41 24.12
N VAL A 21 -6.79 -39.57 23.21
CA VAL A 21 -7.77 -38.54 22.82
C VAL A 21 -8.71 -38.25 23.99
N PRO A 22 -9.09 -37.01 24.27
CA PRO A 22 -10.52 -36.77 24.39
C PRO A 22 -11.03 -35.69 23.41
N LEU A 23 -11.99 -36.09 22.59
CA LEU A 23 -12.97 -35.23 21.96
C LEU A 23 -13.62 -34.31 23.02
N LEU A 24 -13.58 -33.01 22.79
CA LEU A 24 -14.50 -32.07 23.39
C LEU A 24 -15.51 -31.62 22.36
N ALA A 25 -16.67 -32.23 22.40
CA ALA A 25 -17.87 -31.83 21.68
C ALA A 25 -18.34 -30.48 22.23
N ALA A 26 -18.41 -29.48 21.38
CA ALA A 26 -19.06 -28.22 21.70
C ALA A 26 -20.57 -28.35 21.51
N CYS A 27 -21.31 -28.07 22.58
CA CYS A 27 -22.76 -28.08 22.62
C CYS A 27 -23.35 -26.95 21.76
N LEU A 28 -24.12 -27.31 20.75
CA LEU A 28 -25.05 -26.45 20.03
C LEU A 28 -26.28 -26.19 20.90
N GLY A 29 -26.37 -24.97 21.43
CA GLY A 29 -27.57 -24.44 22.07
C GLY A 29 -28.53 -23.85 21.04
N ARG A 30 -29.65 -24.49 20.82
CA ARG A 30 -30.76 -24.09 19.94
C ARG A 30 -31.61 -23.01 20.62
N GLY A 31 -31.52 -21.74 20.22
CA GLY A 31 -32.34 -20.64 20.69
C GLY A 31 -33.20 -20.06 19.57
N LYS A 32 -34.51 -19.94 19.87
CA LYS A 32 -35.62 -19.59 18.97
C LYS A 32 -35.52 -18.19 18.33
N LYS A 33 -36.04 -18.12 17.09
CA LYS A 33 -36.38 -16.92 16.30
C LYS A 33 -37.17 -15.87 17.07
N LYS A 34 -36.84 -14.59 16.83
CA LYS A 34 -37.79 -13.48 16.82
C LYS A 34 -37.40 -12.56 15.67
N ASP A 35 -38.38 -12.32 14.81
CA ASP A 35 -38.33 -11.41 13.68
C ASP A 35 -38.28 -9.96 14.18
N GLY A 36 -37.49 -9.12 13.49
CA GLY A 36 -37.45 -7.67 13.72
C GLY A 36 -36.48 -6.98 12.78
N SER A 37 -37.02 -6.47 11.70
CA SER A 37 -36.36 -5.60 10.72
C SER A 37 -35.77 -4.34 11.37
N SER A 38 -34.50 -4.05 11.08
CA SER A 38 -34.03 -2.68 10.74
C SER A 38 -32.54 -2.73 10.35
N GLY A 39 -32.22 -2.12 9.21
CA GLY A 39 -30.86 -2.01 8.69
C GLY A 39 -30.00 -1.11 9.59
N GLY A 40 -28.80 -1.58 9.83
CA GLY A 40 -27.72 -0.82 10.44
C GLY A 40 -26.42 -1.45 9.97
N SER A 41 -25.64 -0.69 9.20
CA SER A 41 -24.28 -1.04 8.85
C SER A 41 -23.44 -1.02 10.13
N GLY A 42 -23.21 -2.20 10.72
CA GLY A 42 -22.34 -2.37 11.86
C GLY A 42 -20.93 -2.70 11.40
N SER A 43 -19.96 -1.92 11.82
CA SER A 43 -18.56 -2.30 11.79
C SER A 43 -18.40 -3.62 12.55
N ALA A 44 -17.86 -4.65 11.89
CA ALA A 44 -17.64 -5.95 12.50
C ALA A 44 -16.53 -5.81 13.57
N GLY A 45 -16.92 -5.75 14.84
CA GLY A 45 -16.00 -5.79 15.96
C GLY A 45 -15.27 -7.14 16.00
N ALA A 46 -13.94 -7.10 16.00
CA ALA A 46 -13.11 -8.29 16.20
C ALA A 46 -13.31 -8.85 17.59
N SER A 47 -13.75 -10.11 17.73
CA SER A 47 -13.81 -10.82 19.01
C SER A 47 -12.57 -11.69 19.18
N GLY A 48 -11.52 -11.12 19.82
CA GLY A 48 -10.30 -11.85 20.18
C GLY A 48 -10.26 -12.19 21.66
N GLY A 49 -10.36 -13.48 21.98
CA GLY A 49 -9.96 -14.02 23.28
C GLY A 49 -8.47 -14.36 23.26
N SER A 50 -7.76 -14.23 24.41
CA SER A 50 -6.34 -14.54 24.53
C SER A 50 -6.04 -15.96 24.06
N GLY A 51 -5.34 -16.08 22.91
CA GLY A 51 -4.92 -17.36 22.33
C GLY A 51 -5.75 -17.86 21.13
N GLN A 52 -6.79 -17.16 20.73
CA GLN A 52 -7.57 -17.45 19.52
C GLN A 52 -7.19 -16.46 18.39
N GLY A 53 -7.30 -16.93 17.14
CA GLY A 53 -7.10 -16.07 15.96
C GLY A 53 -8.13 -14.94 15.88
N VAL A 54 -7.92 -14.02 14.96
CA VAL A 54 -8.82 -12.91 14.67
C VAL A 54 -9.75 -13.31 13.53
N THR A 55 -11.06 -13.27 13.77
CA THR A 55 -12.08 -13.67 12.78
C THR A 55 -12.83 -12.46 12.25
N ARG A 56 -13.01 -12.41 10.93
CA ARG A 56 -13.82 -11.40 10.22
C ARG A 56 -14.66 -12.07 9.12
N THR A 57 -15.86 -11.54 8.90
CA THR A 57 -16.59 -11.82 7.65
C THR A 57 -16.17 -10.76 6.63
N VAL A 58 -15.64 -11.21 5.50
CA VAL A 58 -15.13 -10.36 4.43
C VAL A 58 -15.87 -10.61 3.12
N THR A 59 -15.80 -9.63 2.23
CA THR A 59 -16.29 -9.78 0.86
C THR A 59 -15.12 -9.65 -0.09
N THR A 60 -14.83 -10.71 -0.79
CA THR A 60 -13.69 -10.84 -1.70
C THR A 60 -14.20 -11.28 -3.06
N VAL A 61 -14.04 -10.45 -4.07
CA VAL A 61 -14.44 -10.74 -5.47
C VAL A 61 -15.87 -11.30 -5.59
N GLY A 62 -16.80 -10.72 -4.82
CA GLY A 62 -18.22 -11.15 -4.77
C GLY A 62 -18.51 -12.32 -3.85
N ALA A 63 -17.52 -13.10 -3.42
CA ALA A 63 -17.70 -14.14 -2.43
C ALA A 63 -17.80 -13.55 -1.02
N SER A 64 -18.64 -14.14 -0.16
CA SER A 64 -18.64 -13.86 1.28
C SER A 64 -17.91 -14.98 1.99
N LEU A 65 -16.84 -14.61 2.70
CA LEU A 65 -15.97 -15.53 3.42
C LEU A 65 -15.98 -15.18 4.91
N GLU A 66 -15.95 -16.20 5.76
CA GLU A 66 -15.50 -16.05 7.14
C GLU A 66 -14.01 -16.42 7.19
N VAL A 67 -13.17 -15.48 7.58
CA VAL A 67 -11.71 -15.64 7.61
C VAL A 67 -11.21 -15.50 9.02
N THR A 68 -10.49 -16.51 9.51
CA THR A 68 -9.81 -16.49 10.81
C THR A 68 -8.31 -16.52 10.59
N VAL A 69 -7.62 -15.47 11.02
CA VAL A 69 -6.16 -15.32 10.91
C VAL A 69 -5.49 -15.61 12.25
N GLY A 70 -4.54 -16.54 12.27
CA GLY A 70 -3.79 -16.93 13.45
C GLY A 70 -4.51 -17.89 14.39
N PRO A 71 -3.96 -18.12 15.59
CA PRO A 71 -2.74 -17.50 16.12
C PRO A 71 -1.50 -17.82 15.28
N ALA A 72 -0.57 -16.87 15.19
CA ALA A 72 0.73 -17.09 14.60
C ALA A 72 1.59 -17.97 15.50
N VAL A 73 2.22 -19.00 14.96
CA VAL A 73 3.06 -19.92 15.72
C VAL A 73 4.52 -19.79 15.28
N VAL A 74 5.39 -19.45 16.22
CA VAL A 74 6.84 -19.42 15.98
C VAL A 74 7.42 -20.81 16.18
N SER A 75 8.15 -21.28 15.15
CA SER A 75 8.88 -22.55 15.18
C SER A 75 10.26 -22.34 14.56
N ASP A 76 11.30 -22.41 15.37
CA ASP A 76 12.67 -22.11 14.98
C ASP A 76 12.79 -20.72 14.28
N ASP A 77 13.22 -20.68 13.03
CA ASP A 77 13.46 -19.47 12.28
C ASP A 77 12.26 -19.00 11.43
N VAL A 78 11.09 -19.63 11.59
CA VAL A 78 9.89 -19.32 10.81
C VAL A 78 8.69 -19.10 11.74
N MET A 79 7.86 -18.13 11.40
CA MET A 79 6.56 -17.90 12.00
C MET A 79 5.48 -18.28 10.99
N VAL A 80 4.61 -19.20 11.37
CA VAL A 80 3.51 -19.69 10.54
C VAL A 80 2.21 -19.03 11.00
N VAL A 81 1.54 -18.36 10.07
CA VAL A 81 0.23 -17.72 10.29
C VAL A 81 -0.82 -18.50 9.50
N PRO A 82 -1.66 -19.31 10.16
CA PRO A 82 -2.78 -19.96 9.48
C PRO A 82 -3.87 -18.95 9.14
N LEU A 83 -4.43 -19.08 7.94
CA LEU A 83 -5.60 -18.33 7.46
C LEU A 83 -6.70 -19.38 7.17
N ALA A 84 -7.55 -19.64 8.15
CA ALA A 84 -8.69 -20.54 7.99
C ALA A 84 -9.83 -19.78 7.31
N VAL A 85 -10.38 -20.36 6.25
CA VAL A 85 -11.39 -19.73 5.39
C VAL A 85 -12.61 -20.62 5.29
N HIS A 86 -13.79 -20.06 5.54
CA HIS A 86 -15.08 -20.68 5.30
C HIS A 86 -15.89 -19.89 4.28
N LEU A 87 -16.37 -20.56 3.24
CA LEU A 87 -17.18 -19.98 2.17
C LEU A 87 -18.66 -19.88 2.60
N ASN A 88 -19.14 -18.69 2.93
CA ASN A 88 -20.54 -18.44 3.25
C ASN A 88 -21.40 -18.32 1.97
N LYS A 89 -20.86 -17.64 0.94
CA LYS A 89 -21.57 -17.39 -0.32
C LYS A 89 -20.56 -17.33 -1.48
N MET A 90 -20.85 -18.02 -2.57
CA MET A 90 -20.09 -17.95 -3.81
C MET A 90 -20.25 -16.56 -4.46
N GLY A 91 -19.15 -15.99 -4.97
CA GLY A 91 -19.15 -14.81 -5.84
C GLY A 91 -19.13 -15.15 -7.31
N SER A 92 -19.01 -14.15 -8.14
CA SER A 92 -18.86 -14.31 -9.61
C SER A 92 -17.39 -14.24 -10.06
N GLY A 93 -16.51 -13.64 -9.26
CA GLY A 93 -15.08 -13.57 -9.52
C GLY A 93 -14.28 -14.58 -8.70
N GLY A 94 -12.96 -14.67 -8.93
CA GLY A 94 -12.09 -15.61 -8.22
C GLY A 94 -12.41 -17.08 -8.48
N LEU A 95 -13.06 -17.38 -9.61
CA LEU A 95 -13.49 -18.73 -9.94
C LEU A 95 -12.38 -19.51 -10.64
N SER A 96 -12.32 -20.82 -10.37
CA SER A 96 -11.51 -21.75 -11.15
C SER A 96 -11.89 -21.70 -12.64
N SER A 97 -11.01 -22.16 -13.51
CA SER A 97 -11.21 -22.13 -14.98
C SER A 97 -12.48 -22.82 -15.46
N ASP A 98 -13.03 -23.75 -14.67
CA ASP A 98 -14.30 -24.42 -14.95
C ASP A 98 -15.53 -23.72 -14.32
N GLY A 99 -15.32 -22.61 -13.61
CA GLY A 99 -16.36 -21.80 -12.98
C GLY A 99 -17.06 -22.45 -11.78
N LYS A 100 -16.57 -23.57 -11.26
CA LYS A 100 -17.27 -24.37 -10.23
C LYS A 100 -16.77 -24.12 -8.81
N LYS A 101 -15.55 -23.65 -8.65
CA LYS A 101 -14.90 -23.44 -7.37
C LYS A 101 -14.51 -21.98 -7.22
N PHE A 102 -14.66 -21.45 -6.01
CA PHE A 102 -14.01 -20.19 -5.63
C PHE A 102 -12.59 -20.53 -5.20
N ASP A 103 -11.60 -19.98 -5.88
CA ASP A 103 -10.22 -20.24 -5.59
C ASP A 103 -9.64 -19.08 -4.78
N VAL A 104 -9.48 -19.28 -3.47
CA VAL A 104 -8.92 -18.28 -2.53
C VAL A 104 -7.54 -17.82 -2.97
N HIS A 105 -6.77 -18.72 -3.52
CA HIS A 105 -5.46 -18.46 -4.05
C HIS A 105 -5.47 -17.39 -5.17
N LEU A 106 -6.43 -17.44 -6.10
CA LEU A 106 -6.55 -16.41 -7.15
C LEU A 106 -6.86 -15.03 -6.58
N ALA A 107 -7.55 -14.96 -5.44
CA ALA A 107 -7.87 -13.69 -4.79
C ALA A 107 -6.71 -13.13 -3.94
N TRP A 108 -5.84 -13.99 -3.40
CA TRP A 108 -4.85 -13.59 -2.38
C TRP A 108 -3.38 -13.73 -2.80
N SER A 109 -3.09 -14.18 -4.01
CA SER A 109 -1.71 -14.38 -4.46
C SER A 109 -1.01 -13.11 -4.95
N GLY A 110 -1.73 -12.01 -5.14
CA GLY A 110 -1.18 -10.80 -5.76
C GLY A 110 -0.84 -11.01 -7.24
N THR A 111 0.05 -10.17 -7.77
CA THR A 111 0.45 -10.19 -9.20
C THR A 111 1.60 -11.15 -9.50
N GLY A 112 2.11 -11.86 -8.50
CA GLY A 112 3.23 -12.81 -8.64
C GLY A 112 2.79 -14.20 -9.09
N ASN A 113 3.74 -15.12 -9.17
CA ASN A 113 3.47 -16.53 -9.46
C ASN A 113 2.49 -17.11 -8.43
N PHE A 114 1.31 -17.40 -8.88
CA PHE A 114 0.11 -17.88 -8.22
C PHE A 114 0.33 -19.03 -7.22
N THR A 115 0.81 -18.75 -6.02
CA THR A 115 1.00 -19.77 -5.00
C THR A 115 0.53 -19.29 -3.62
N GLY A 116 -0.52 -19.90 -3.13
CA GLY A 116 -0.92 -19.83 -1.73
C GLY A 116 -1.27 -18.43 -1.19
N ALA A 117 -0.50 -18.00 -0.19
CA ALA A 117 -0.71 -16.74 0.53
C ALA A 117 0.33 -15.67 0.14
N ASP A 118 0.89 -15.71 -1.06
CA ASP A 118 2.01 -14.84 -1.48
C ASP A 118 1.69 -13.34 -1.42
N GLY A 119 0.44 -12.94 -1.56
CA GLY A 119 0.00 -11.55 -1.44
C GLY A 119 -0.23 -11.08 0.00
N VAL A 120 -0.20 -11.98 0.99
CA VAL A 120 -0.39 -11.63 2.39
C VAL A 120 0.85 -10.89 2.92
N ARG A 121 0.63 -9.85 3.70
CA ARG A 121 1.71 -9.02 4.29
C ARG A 121 1.57 -8.95 5.79
N LEU A 122 2.69 -9.03 6.51
CA LEU A 122 2.78 -8.63 7.91
C LEU A 122 3.18 -7.16 7.96
N VAL A 123 2.35 -6.32 8.58
CA VAL A 123 2.56 -4.86 8.65
C VAL A 123 2.77 -4.46 10.11
N ASP A 124 3.87 -3.79 10.39
CA ASP A 124 4.16 -3.20 11.70
C ASP A 124 4.17 -1.68 11.55
N PHE A 125 3.07 -1.03 11.97
CA PHE A 125 2.91 0.41 11.89
C PHE A 125 3.76 1.17 12.92
N ASP A 126 4.18 0.53 14.01
CA ASP A 126 5.03 1.14 15.03
C ASP A 126 6.50 1.10 14.62
N ALA A 127 6.94 -0.01 14.03
CA ALA A 127 8.28 -0.17 13.48
C ALA A 127 8.42 0.37 12.06
N ASP A 128 7.31 0.75 11.42
CA ASP A 128 7.30 1.28 10.06
C ASP A 128 7.80 0.30 9.00
N THR A 129 7.39 -0.97 9.14
CA THR A 129 7.90 -2.05 8.30
C THR A 129 6.80 -2.96 7.77
N VAL A 130 7.13 -3.63 6.69
CA VAL A 130 6.35 -4.70 6.08
C VAL A 130 7.23 -5.92 5.84
N GLN A 131 6.66 -7.12 5.99
CA GLN A 131 7.28 -8.38 5.55
C GLN A 131 6.41 -9.03 4.48
N GLU A 132 7.07 -9.53 3.43
CA GLU A 132 6.48 -10.50 2.51
C GLU A 132 6.50 -11.91 3.12
N THR A 133 5.69 -12.81 2.58
CA THR A 133 5.75 -14.23 2.93
C THR A 133 6.94 -14.93 2.26
N PHE A 134 7.44 -16.01 2.86
CA PHE A 134 8.24 -17.00 2.12
C PHE A 134 7.37 -17.63 1.03
N LYS A 135 7.96 -17.84 -0.13
CA LYS A 135 7.27 -18.47 -1.25
C LYS A 135 7.17 -19.98 -1.06
N ALA A 136 5.94 -20.46 -0.94
CA ALA A 136 5.65 -21.89 -0.79
C ALA A 136 4.69 -22.35 -1.88
N SER A 137 4.92 -23.55 -2.44
CA SER A 137 3.95 -24.15 -3.34
C SER A 137 2.68 -24.48 -2.56
N SER A 138 1.51 -24.12 -3.09
CA SER A 138 0.23 -24.48 -2.50
C SER A 138 -0.51 -25.48 -3.38
N GLU A 139 -1.23 -26.38 -2.75
CA GLU A 139 -2.26 -27.14 -3.41
C GLU A 139 -3.43 -26.19 -3.77
N SER A 140 -4.12 -26.47 -4.87
CA SER A 140 -5.33 -25.74 -5.28
C SER A 140 -6.34 -25.74 -4.12
N THR A 141 -6.76 -24.56 -3.70
CA THR A 141 -7.65 -24.34 -2.55
C THR A 141 -9.03 -23.88 -3.01
N GLY A 142 -9.57 -24.57 -4.01
CA GLY A 142 -10.89 -24.27 -4.54
C GLY A 142 -12.01 -24.66 -3.60
N LEU A 143 -12.76 -23.68 -3.11
CA LEU A 143 -13.92 -23.85 -2.23
C LEU A 143 -15.19 -24.08 -3.04
N THR A 144 -16.06 -24.97 -2.55
CA THR A 144 -17.41 -25.21 -3.08
C THR A 144 -18.42 -25.12 -1.95
N LYS A 145 -19.71 -25.27 -2.29
CA LYS A 145 -20.75 -25.34 -1.26
C LYS A 145 -20.68 -26.63 -0.43
N GLU A 146 -20.18 -27.70 -1.03
CA GLU A 146 -20.01 -29.02 -0.42
C GLU A 146 -18.71 -29.11 0.38
N GLU A 147 -17.66 -28.39 -0.05
CA GLU A 147 -16.36 -28.31 0.60
C GLU A 147 -16.05 -26.82 0.83
N PRO A 148 -16.69 -26.19 1.85
CA PRO A 148 -16.60 -24.74 2.05
C PRO A 148 -15.37 -24.30 2.85
N ASP A 149 -14.57 -25.22 3.37
CA ASP A 149 -13.48 -24.93 4.30
C ASP A 149 -12.11 -25.20 3.68
N THR A 150 -11.18 -24.28 3.94
CA THR A 150 -9.75 -24.49 3.66
C THR A 150 -8.88 -23.72 4.66
N THR A 151 -7.60 -24.06 4.72
CA THR A 151 -6.60 -23.28 5.49
C THR A 151 -5.36 -23.06 4.63
N LEU A 152 -5.00 -21.79 4.48
CA LEU A 152 -3.73 -21.37 3.91
C LEU A 152 -2.73 -21.09 5.02
N HIS A 153 -1.43 -21.12 4.71
CA HIS A 153 -0.39 -20.83 5.67
C HIS A 153 0.54 -19.75 5.11
N ALA A 154 0.49 -18.55 5.71
CA ALA A 154 1.45 -17.50 5.41
C ALA A 154 2.69 -17.68 6.30
N LEU A 155 3.86 -17.63 5.69
CA LEU A 155 5.14 -17.94 6.35
C LEU A 155 5.97 -16.67 6.42
N PHE A 156 6.40 -16.28 7.62
CA PHE A 156 7.16 -15.05 7.88
C PHE A 156 8.42 -15.35 8.72
N LYS A 157 9.35 -14.41 8.73
CA LYS A 157 10.37 -14.40 9.79
C LYS A 157 9.75 -14.08 11.14
N PRO A 158 10.23 -14.69 12.22
CA PRO A 158 9.72 -14.41 13.57
C PRO A 158 9.93 -12.94 13.96
N VAL A 159 8.92 -12.37 14.62
CA VAL A 159 8.99 -11.03 15.21
C VAL A 159 8.96 -11.11 16.73
N SER A 160 9.46 -10.09 17.44
CA SER A 160 9.46 -10.04 18.92
C SER A 160 8.10 -9.66 19.51
N ALA A 161 7.21 -9.08 18.73
CA ALA A 161 5.88 -8.63 19.16
C ALA A 161 5.02 -9.77 19.71
N LYS A 162 4.10 -9.45 20.63
CA LYS A 162 3.10 -10.40 21.16
C LYS A 162 1.89 -10.55 20.24
N THR A 163 1.63 -9.55 19.44
CA THR A 163 0.57 -9.50 18.43
C THR A 163 1.12 -8.89 17.16
N ILE A 164 0.53 -9.23 16.03
CA ILE A 164 0.91 -8.75 14.69
C ILE A 164 -0.33 -8.30 13.92
N ASN A 165 -0.10 -7.51 12.87
CA ASN A 165 -1.16 -7.11 11.94
C ASN A 165 -0.89 -7.79 10.59
N ILE A 166 -1.90 -8.46 10.08
CA ILE A 166 -1.85 -9.19 8.82
C ILE A 166 -2.78 -8.54 7.81
N LEU A 167 -2.22 -8.03 6.74
CA LEU A 167 -2.94 -7.52 5.58
C LEU A 167 -3.19 -8.67 4.61
N VAL A 168 -4.46 -8.95 4.35
CA VAL A 168 -4.89 -9.99 3.40
C VAL A 168 -5.49 -9.29 2.18
N PRO A 169 -4.96 -9.53 0.96
CA PRO A 169 -5.48 -8.90 -0.26
C PRO A 169 -6.98 -9.05 -0.39
N GLU A 170 -7.66 -7.99 -0.80
CA GLU A 170 -9.11 -7.95 -1.01
C GLU A 170 -9.99 -8.45 0.16
N SER A 171 -9.40 -8.58 1.37
CA SER A 171 -10.09 -9.08 2.56
C SER A 171 -9.90 -8.22 3.80
N GLY A 172 -8.93 -7.32 3.79
CA GLY A 172 -8.76 -6.35 4.87
C GLY A 172 -7.54 -6.56 5.75
N LEU A 173 -7.44 -5.72 6.78
CA LEU A 173 -6.40 -5.76 7.80
C LEU A 173 -6.91 -6.51 9.04
N PHE A 174 -6.21 -7.57 9.44
CA PHE A 174 -6.45 -8.35 10.65
C PHE A 174 -5.47 -7.90 11.72
N GLU A 175 -5.96 -7.12 12.69
CA GLU A 175 -5.14 -6.49 13.71
C GLU A 175 -5.09 -7.31 15.00
N GLY A 176 -3.96 -7.28 15.71
CA GLY A 176 -3.82 -7.91 17.01
C GLY A 176 -3.80 -9.44 16.97
N VAL A 177 -3.40 -10.05 15.86
CA VAL A 177 -3.25 -11.50 15.73
C VAL A 177 -2.21 -12.00 16.74
N PRO A 178 -2.56 -12.91 17.66
CA PRO A 178 -1.66 -13.36 18.71
C PRO A 178 -0.46 -14.14 18.16
N VAL A 179 0.72 -13.97 18.78
CA VAL A 179 1.94 -14.74 18.49
C VAL A 179 2.24 -15.70 19.62
N VAL A 180 2.27 -16.99 19.30
CA VAL A 180 2.57 -18.12 20.21
C VAL A 180 3.97 -18.65 19.93
N ARG A 181 4.87 -18.63 20.93
CA ARG A 181 6.29 -18.97 20.74
C ARG A 181 6.61 -20.43 21.03
N ASP A 182 5.84 -21.07 21.91
CA ASP A 182 6.05 -22.47 22.29
C ASP A 182 4.93 -23.37 21.76
N GLY A 183 4.27 -22.94 20.66
CA GLY A 183 3.18 -23.67 20.02
C GLY A 183 3.69 -24.83 19.16
N LYS A 184 2.86 -25.87 19.06
CA LYS A 184 3.11 -26.95 18.10
C LYS A 184 2.44 -26.62 16.77
N LEU A 185 3.19 -26.75 15.68
CA LEU A 185 2.63 -26.64 14.33
C LEU A 185 1.70 -27.84 14.04
N SER A 186 0.60 -27.59 13.35
CA SER A 186 -0.21 -28.65 12.75
C SER A 186 0.57 -29.40 11.67
N ASP A 187 0.08 -30.55 11.25
CA ASP A 187 0.78 -31.32 10.21
C ASP A 187 0.67 -30.63 8.84
N GLU A 188 -0.42 -29.89 8.58
CA GLU A 188 -0.59 -29.04 7.41
C GLU A 188 0.43 -27.88 7.42
N ALA A 189 0.62 -27.22 8.56
CA ALA A 189 1.61 -26.16 8.72
C ALA A 189 3.05 -26.67 8.50
N LYS A 190 3.37 -27.89 8.98
CA LYS A 190 4.67 -28.52 8.72
C LYS A 190 4.87 -28.82 7.23
N LYS A 191 3.81 -29.32 6.56
CA LYS A 191 3.83 -29.55 5.11
C LYS A 191 4.09 -28.25 4.35
N ALA A 192 3.41 -27.13 4.71
CA ALA A 192 3.63 -25.83 4.11
C ALA A 192 5.11 -25.37 4.21
N LEU A 193 5.79 -25.68 5.32
CA LEU A 193 7.22 -25.42 5.49
C LEU A 193 8.10 -26.28 4.59
N GLU A 194 7.72 -27.54 4.35
CA GLU A 194 8.45 -28.45 3.45
C GLU A 194 8.30 -28.03 1.97
N ASP A 195 7.18 -27.36 1.63
CA ASP A 195 6.84 -26.93 0.28
C ASP A 195 7.43 -25.56 -0.11
N VAL A 196 8.26 -24.94 0.76
CA VAL A 196 8.99 -23.69 0.43
C VAL A 196 9.98 -23.94 -0.70
N TYR A 197 9.80 -23.25 -1.84
CA TYR A 197 10.63 -23.44 -3.03
C TYR A 197 11.65 -22.32 -3.25
N ASP A 198 11.39 -21.10 -2.81
CA ASP A 198 12.32 -19.98 -2.91
C ASP A 198 12.99 -19.70 -1.57
N THR A 199 14.10 -20.39 -1.33
CA THR A 199 14.94 -20.21 -0.13
C THR A 199 15.89 -19.01 -0.25
N GLU A 200 16.00 -18.38 -1.42
CA GLU A 200 16.82 -17.19 -1.65
C GLU A 200 16.02 -15.90 -1.39
N SER A 201 14.69 -15.95 -1.43
CA SER A 201 13.86 -14.84 -0.96
C SER A 201 13.97 -14.76 0.56
N SER A 202 14.62 -13.73 1.05
CA SER A 202 14.63 -13.41 2.46
C SER A 202 13.49 -12.41 2.70
N PRO A 203 12.39 -12.80 3.36
CA PRO A 203 11.33 -11.87 3.72
C PRO A 203 11.74 -11.05 4.95
N ASP A 204 12.94 -10.46 4.93
CA ASP A 204 13.33 -9.53 5.96
C ASP A 204 12.34 -8.37 5.99
N PRO A 205 12.02 -7.83 7.17
CA PRO A 205 11.23 -6.61 7.25
C PRO A 205 11.91 -5.49 6.47
N VAL A 206 11.17 -4.87 5.57
CA VAL A 206 11.60 -3.68 4.83
C VAL A 206 10.76 -2.49 5.27
N ALA A 207 11.28 -1.29 5.10
CA ALA A 207 10.54 -0.10 5.48
C ALA A 207 9.30 0.11 4.59
N LEU A 208 8.21 0.56 5.20
CA LEU A 208 7.12 1.18 4.47
C LEU A 208 7.60 2.49 3.88
N GLU A 209 7.22 2.76 2.65
CA GLU A 209 7.55 3.98 1.93
C GLU A 209 6.30 4.82 1.71
N THR A 210 6.47 6.13 1.72
CA THR A 210 5.37 7.06 1.50
C THR A 210 5.69 8.03 0.38
N PHE A 211 4.67 8.40 -0.37
CA PHE A 211 4.78 9.38 -1.44
C PHE A 211 3.67 10.43 -1.32
N THR A 212 4.07 11.69 -1.37
CA THR A 212 3.16 12.83 -1.37
C THR A 212 3.51 13.78 -2.51
N ALA A 213 2.52 14.50 -3.05
CA ALA A 213 2.75 15.53 -4.04
C ALA A 213 1.95 16.79 -3.70
N SER A 214 2.53 17.95 -3.94
CA SER A 214 1.78 19.20 -3.82
C SER A 214 0.71 19.28 -4.93
N VAL A 215 -0.46 19.81 -4.59
CA VAL A 215 -1.60 19.92 -5.52
C VAL A 215 -1.29 20.83 -6.71
N ASP A 216 -0.44 21.84 -6.50
CA ASP A 216 0.02 22.79 -7.53
C ASP A 216 1.16 22.24 -8.41
N GLY A 217 1.60 21.01 -8.19
CA GLY A 217 2.70 20.38 -8.91
C GLY A 217 4.08 20.97 -8.61
N ALA A 218 4.21 21.83 -7.61
CA ALA A 218 5.47 22.49 -7.27
C ALA A 218 6.51 21.56 -6.66
N SER A 219 6.06 20.48 -5.99
CA SER A 219 6.95 19.53 -5.34
C SER A 219 6.31 18.16 -5.16
N ASP A 220 7.15 17.15 -5.04
CA ASP A 220 6.78 15.84 -4.52
C ASP A 220 7.84 15.33 -3.54
N THR A 221 7.42 14.44 -2.65
CA THR A 221 8.29 13.88 -1.62
C THR A 221 8.10 12.38 -1.51
N ARG A 222 9.21 11.65 -1.53
CA ARG A 222 9.27 10.23 -1.20
C ARG A 222 10.07 10.04 0.08
N VAL A 223 9.50 9.29 1.02
CA VAL A 223 10.18 8.90 2.25
C VAL A 223 10.35 7.38 2.22
N THR A 224 11.59 6.93 2.36
CA THR A 224 11.96 5.53 2.47
C THR A 224 12.57 5.26 3.84
N GLY A 225 12.85 4.00 4.17
CA GLY A 225 13.57 3.67 5.42
C GLY A 225 15.00 4.23 5.49
N LYS A 226 15.54 4.74 4.38
CA LYS A 226 16.93 5.18 4.29
C LYS A 226 17.10 6.64 3.94
N SER A 227 16.13 7.24 3.25
CA SER A 227 16.25 8.59 2.71
C SER A 227 14.92 9.30 2.57
N VAL A 228 14.99 10.61 2.49
CA VAL A 228 13.91 11.49 2.06
C VAL A 228 14.34 12.16 0.78
N VAL A 229 13.56 12.01 -0.27
CA VAL A 229 13.79 12.63 -1.58
C VAL A 229 12.70 13.65 -1.82
N ILE A 230 13.06 14.91 -1.97
CA ILE A 230 12.16 16.03 -2.28
C ILE A 230 12.50 16.51 -3.69
N ASN A 231 11.57 16.40 -4.60
CA ASN A 231 11.70 16.96 -5.94
C ASN A 231 10.97 18.31 -6.00
N LEU A 232 11.66 19.32 -6.47
CA LEU A 232 11.12 20.66 -6.67
C LEU A 232 11.05 20.95 -8.17
N ALA A 233 9.87 21.29 -8.67
CA ALA A 233 9.67 21.60 -10.09
C ALA A 233 10.46 22.86 -10.48
N SER A 234 11.39 22.77 -11.43
CA SER A 234 12.20 23.90 -11.87
C SER A 234 11.37 25.05 -12.43
N ASP A 235 10.25 24.75 -13.08
CA ASP A 235 9.36 25.74 -13.69
C ASP A 235 8.66 26.63 -12.64
N VAL A 236 8.55 26.16 -11.39
CA VAL A 236 8.07 26.95 -10.24
C VAL A 236 9.20 27.76 -9.64
N LEU A 237 10.40 27.17 -9.56
CA LEU A 237 11.55 27.80 -8.89
C LEU A 237 12.22 28.86 -9.75
N PHE A 238 12.26 28.71 -11.06
CA PHE A 238 13.08 29.54 -11.97
C PHE A 238 12.29 29.96 -13.21
N ALA A 239 12.66 31.09 -13.79
CA ALA A 239 12.27 31.40 -15.16
C ALA A 239 13.01 30.47 -16.14
N SER A 240 12.50 30.40 -17.39
CA SER A 240 13.16 29.64 -18.46
C SER A 240 14.60 30.09 -18.63
N ASP A 241 15.52 29.11 -18.73
CA ASP A 241 16.96 29.32 -18.90
C ASP A 241 17.62 30.17 -17.79
N SER A 242 17.02 30.28 -16.61
CA SER A 242 17.55 31.00 -15.47
C SER A 242 17.85 30.09 -14.30
N ALA A 243 18.79 30.51 -13.45
CA ALA A 243 19.04 29.99 -12.13
C ALA A 243 18.68 30.99 -11.01
N ASP A 244 18.10 32.14 -11.34
CA ASP A 244 17.59 33.10 -10.37
C ASP A 244 16.23 32.62 -9.87
N LEU A 245 16.09 32.55 -8.53
CA LEU A 245 14.85 32.10 -7.91
C LEU A 245 13.71 33.08 -8.15
N SER A 246 12.57 32.54 -8.54
CA SER A 246 11.32 33.30 -8.74
C SER A 246 10.75 33.78 -7.39
N ALA A 247 9.82 34.71 -7.43
CA ALA A 247 9.10 35.15 -6.23
C ALA A 247 8.25 34.02 -5.60
N GLN A 248 7.81 33.05 -6.39
CA GLN A 248 7.03 31.87 -5.95
C GLN A 248 7.90 30.78 -5.33
N ALA A 249 9.19 30.75 -5.63
CA ALA A 249 10.12 29.73 -5.14
C ALA A 249 10.16 29.65 -3.59
N ASP A 250 10.00 30.78 -2.90
CA ASP A 250 10.09 30.84 -1.44
C ASP A 250 9.05 29.98 -0.74
N ALA A 251 7.82 29.90 -1.23
CA ALA A 251 6.78 29.08 -0.64
C ALA A 251 7.14 27.58 -0.72
N THR A 252 7.65 27.12 -1.87
CA THR A 252 8.07 25.74 -2.09
C THR A 252 9.33 25.40 -1.29
N LEU A 253 10.32 26.29 -1.26
CA LEU A 253 11.56 26.08 -0.51
C LEU A 253 11.35 26.15 1.00
N ASN A 254 10.40 26.93 1.51
CA ASN A 254 10.04 26.90 2.94
C ASN A 254 9.49 25.52 3.35
N LYS A 255 8.61 24.91 2.55
CA LYS A 255 8.10 23.55 2.83
C LYS A 255 9.24 22.53 2.86
N ALA A 256 10.16 22.58 1.89
CA ALA A 256 11.34 21.72 1.88
C ALA A 256 12.24 21.95 3.11
N ALA A 257 12.45 23.21 3.51
CA ALA A 257 13.20 23.57 4.70
C ALA A 257 12.56 23.08 6.00
N GLU A 258 11.23 23.22 6.13
CA GLU A 258 10.45 22.69 7.25
C GLU A 258 10.59 21.18 7.35
N GLN A 259 10.53 20.48 6.22
CA GLN A 259 10.70 19.03 6.18
C GLN A 259 12.11 18.62 6.61
N LEU A 260 13.16 19.26 6.09
CA LEU A 260 14.54 18.98 6.52
C LEU A 260 14.72 19.24 8.02
N ALA A 261 14.09 20.28 8.58
CA ALA A 261 14.17 20.61 9.99
C ALA A 261 13.56 19.58 10.95
N THR A 262 12.76 18.62 10.44
CA THR A 262 12.24 17.51 11.26
C THR A 262 13.30 16.48 11.62
N TYR A 263 14.45 16.50 10.93
CA TYR A 263 15.56 15.58 11.15
C TYR A 263 16.69 16.24 11.94
N PRO A 264 17.34 15.51 12.84
CA PRO A 264 18.41 16.09 13.69
C PRO A 264 19.70 16.38 12.92
N GLY A 265 19.86 15.84 11.70
CA GLY A 265 21.02 16.02 10.83
C GLY A 265 21.15 14.87 9.85
N GLY A 266 22.14 14.96 8.97
CA GLY A 266 22.39 13.95 7.94
C GLY A 266 23.21 14.47 6.77
N GLU A 267 23.27 13.68 5.71
CA GLU A 267 23.87 14.07 4.44
C GLU A 267 22.76 14.60 3.53
N VAL A 268 22.91 15.81 3.01
CA VAL A 268 21.99 16.44 2.06
C VAL A 268 22.70 16.61 0.72
N SER A 269 22.16 15.97 -0.31
CA SER A 269 22.58 16.15 -1.70
C SER A 269 21.53 16.96 -2.45
N ILE A 270 21.91 18.03 -3.12
CA ILE A 270 21.03 18.88 -3.93
C ILE A 270 21.51 18.81 -5.38
N VAL A 271 20.70 18.22 -6.26
CA VAL A 271 21.06 17.91 -7.65
C VAL A 271 20.08 18.57 -8.61
N GLY A 272 20.59 19.36 -9.53
CA GLY A 272 19.78 19.95 -10.60
C GLY A 272 19.70 19.04 -11.82
N HIS A 273 18.53 19.03 -12.48
CA HIS A 273 18.26 18.28 -13.71
C HIS A 273 17.58 19.18 -14.73
N THR A 274 17.75 18.85 -16.01
CA THR A 274 17.06 19.48 -17.15
C THR A 274 16.31 18.44 -17.97
N ASP A 275 15.53 18.90 -18.93
CA ASP A 275 15.11 18.10 -20.08
C ASP A 275 16.20 18.07 -21.17
N ASP A 276 15.87 17.51 -22.36
CA ASP A 276 16.75 17.29 -23.50
C ASP A 276 16.72 18.40 -24.58
N VAL A 277 16.19 19.59 -24.25
CA VAL A 277 15.91 20.61 -25.28
C VAL A 277 17.15 21.42 -25.70
N ALA A 278 18.08 21.70 -24.75
CA ALA A 278 19.33 22.43 -25.05
C ALA A 278 20.49 21.44 -25.20
N ASP A 279 21.70 21.97 -25.50
CA ASP A 279 22.89 21.13 -25.59
C ASP A 279 23.37 20.67 -24.19
N ASP A 280 24.04 19.53 -24.15
CA ASP A 280 24.49 18.83 -22.91
C ASP A 280 25.34 19.75 -22.01
N ALA A 281 26.23 20.57 -22.60
CA ALA A 281 27.15 21.42 -21.82
C ALA A 281 26.36 22.57 -21.15
N HIS A 282 25.41 23.17 -21.88
CA HIS A 282 24.52 24.20 -21.37
C HIS A 282 23.62 23.63 -20.26
N ASN A 283 22.99 22.46 -20.51
CA ASN A 283 22.14 21.77 -19.56
C ASN A 283 22.88 21.42 -18.27
N LEU A 284 24.11 20.93 -18.40
CA LEU A 284 24.96 20.61 -17.25
C LEU A 284 25.31 21.87 -16.42
N ASP A 285 25.70 22.97 -17.04
CA ASP A 285 26.00 24.23 -16.37
C ASP A 285 24.75 24.81 -15.67
N LEU A 286 23.62 24.89 -16.39
CA LEU A 286 22.37 25.42 -15.87
C LEU A 286 21.90 24.61 -14.65
N SER A 287 21.96 23.28 -14.72
CA SER A 287 21.56 22.39 -13.62
C SER A 287 22.42 22.60 -12.37
N LYS A 288 23.74 22.79 -12.50
CA LYS A 288 24.64 23.08 -11.39
C LYS A 288 24.32 24.44 -10.73
N ARG A 289 24.10 25.47 -11.54
CA ARG A 289 23.73 26.81 -11.03
C ARG A 289 22.39 26.78 -10.28
N ARG A 290 21.40 26.05 -10.77
CA ARG A 290 20.09 25.86 -10.11
C ARG A 290 20.22 25.16 -8.77
N ALA A 291 21.00 24.06 -8.68
CA ALA A 291 21.28 23.37 -7.43
C ALA A 291 21.95 24.28 -6.39
N THR A 292 22.90 25.11 -6.83
CA THR A 292 23.57 26.09 -5.96
C THR A 292 22.60 27.15 -5.43
N SER A 293 21.73 27.71 -6.31
CA SER A 293 20.72 28.71 -5.89
C SER A 293 19.74 28.15 -4.86
N VAL A 294 19.30 26.89 -5.01
CA VAL A 294 18.45 26.19 -4.03
C VAL A 294 19.20 25.98 -2.70
N SER A 295 20.44 25.50 -2.74
CA SER A 295 21.27 25.28 -1.56
C SER A 295 21.46 26.58 -0.76
N ASP A 296 21.83 27.66 -1.43
CA ASP A 296 22.02 28.96 -0.81
C ASP A 296 20.74 29.48 -0.15
N ARG A 297 19.60 29.26 -0.79
CA ARG A 297 18.30 29.69 -0.25
C ARG A 297 17.89 28.84 0.96
N LEU A 298 18.03 27.52 0.91
CA LEU A 298 17.75 26.63 2.02
C LEU A 298 18.62 26.97 3.25
N GLY A 299 19.90 27.29 3.06
CA GLY A 299 20.79 27.74 4.14
C GLY A 299 20.37 29.03 4.82
N ARG A 300 19.50 29.84 4.19
CA ARG A 300 18.90 31.05 4.78
C ARG A 300 17.55 30.77 5.45
N LEU A 301 16.84 29.73 5.04
CA LEU A 301 15.50 29.37 5.52
C LEU A 301 15.55 28.47 6.76
N THR A 302 16.56 27.61 6.86
CA THR A 302 16.70 26.69 7.98
C THR A 302 18.17 26.53 8.41
N ASN A 303 18.38 26.05 9.63
CA ASN A 303 19.72 25.81 10.14
C ASN A 303 20.29 24.50 9.55
N MET A 304 21.20 24.64 8.59
CA MET A 304 21.85 23.51 7.93
C MET A 304 23.14 23.04 8.64
N SER A 305 23.50 23.57 9.83
CA SER A 305 24.77 23.26 10.50
C SER A 305 24.93 21.79 10.92
N ALA A 306 23.83 21.07 11.11
CA ALA A 306 23.82 19.64 11.43
C ALA A 306 23.84 18.73 10.18
N PHE A 307 23.86 19.33 8.99
CA PHE A 307 23.82 18.60 7.72
C PHE A 307 25.14 18.78 6.96
N SER A 308 25.63 17.70 6.35
CA SER A 308 26.68 17.75 5.34
C SER A 308 26.03 17.99 3.97
N VAL A 309 26.15 19.22 3.44
CA VAL A 309 25.47 19.61 2.20
C VAL A 309 26.43 19.51 1.02
N SER A 310 25.95 18.88 -0.07
CA SER A 310 26.64 18.84 -1.37
C SER A 310 25.70 19.30 -2.48
N THR A 311 26.27 19.90 -3.54
CA THR A 311 25.52 20.34 -4.72
C THR A 311 26.14 19.74 -5.99
N ASP A 312 25.30 19.33 -6.94
CA ASP A 312 25.73 18.85 -8.27
C ASP A 312 24.68 19.20 -9.33
N GLY A 313 25.03 19.02 -10.59
CA GLY A 313 24.11 19.08 -11.74
C GLY A 313 24.34 17.89 -12.64
N LYS A 314 23.27 17.32 -13.13
CA LYS A 314 23.26 16.18 -14.05
C LYS A 314 22.84 16.55 -15.47
N GLY A 315 22.41 17.81 -15.69
CA GLY A 315 21.78 18.16 -16.97
C GLY A 315 20.66 17.19 -17.29
N GLU A 316 20.64 16.67 -18.50
CA GLU A 316 19.67 15.69 -19.00
C GLU A 316 20.07 14.23 -18.78
N SER A 317 21.27 13.94 -18.24
CA SER A 317 21.84 12.59 -18.18
C SER A 317 21.13 11.63 -17.22
N SER A 318 20.24 12.13 -16.37
CA SER A 318 19.49 11.34 -15.40
C SER A 318 18.02 11.72 -15.40
N PRO A 319 17.29 11.40 -16.49
CA PRO A 319 15.88 11.72 -16.59
C PRO A 319 15.05 10.87 -15.64
N ARG A 320 13.98 11.44 -15.10
CA ARG A 320 12.98 10.76 -14.26
C ARG A 320 11.93 10.04 -15.11
N ALA A 321 11.69 10.55 -16.31
CA ALA A 321 10.78 10.00 -17.30
C ALA A 321 11.40 10.15 -18.69
N PRO A 322 10.99 9.36 -19.70
CA PRO A 322 11.42 9.55 -21.08
C PRO A 322 11.10 10.99 -21.56
N ASN A 323 11.99 11.62 -22.33
CA ASN A 323 11.78 12.97 -22.87
C ASN A 323 10.87 12.97 -24.13
N ASP A 324 9.79 12.21 -24.14
CA ASP A 324 8.91 11.97 -25.28
C ASP A 324 7.64 12.84 -25.30
N SER A 325 7.35 13.52 -24.19
CA SER A 325 6.20 14.42 -24.03
C SER A 325 6.57 15.65 -23.20
N ASP A 326 5.78 16.72 -23.31
CA ASP A 326 5.99 17.94 -22.53
C ASP A 326 5.80 17.69 -21.03
N GLY A 327 4.86 16.83 -20.66
CA GLY A 327 4.64 16.41 -19.27
C GLY A 327 5.86 15.67 -18.71
N ASN A 328 6.44 14.74 -19.47
CA ASN A 328 7.66 14.03 -19.08
C ASN A 328 8.88 14.96 -18.99
N ARG A 329 9.04 15.88 -19.94
CA ARG A 329 10.08 16.92 -19.84
C ARG A 329 9.91 17.78 -18.60
N GLN A 330 8.67 18.12 -18.24
CA GLN A 330 8.39 18.88 -17.01
C GLN A 330 8.85 18.11 -15.75
N LEU A 331 8.63 16.80 -15.66
CA LEU A 331 9.13 15.96 -14.58
C LEU A 331 10.67 15.91 -14.53
N ASN A 332 11.33 16.00 -15.69
CA ASN A 332 12.78 16.01 -15.77
C ASN A 332 13.38 17.35 -15.33
N ARG A 333 12.72 18.48 -15.61
CA ARG A 333 13.14 19.81 -15.13
C ARG A 333 12.87 19.96 -13.63
N ARG A 334 13.80 19.49 -12.80
CA ARG A 334 13.66 19.49 -11.34
C ARG A 334 14.96 19.82 -10.63
N VAL A 335 14.83 20.20 -9.35
CA VAL A 335 15.92 20.12 -8.38
C VAL A 335 15.56 19.07 -7.34
N GLU A 336 16.39 18.06 -7.22
CA GLU A 336 16.24 16.96 -6.30
C GLU A 336 17.05 17.21 -5.02
N ILE A 337 16.40 17.12 -3.87
CA ILE A 337 17.04 17.22 -2.55
C ILE A 337 16.92 15.84 -1.91
N THR A 338 18.03 15.16 -1.74
CA THR A 338 18.09 13.86 -1.06
C THR A 338 18.72 14.03 0.30
N LEU A 339 17.97 13.73 1.37
CA LEU A 339 18.46 13.64 2.73
C LEU A 339 18.65 12.16 3.11
N VAL A 340 19.87 11.80 3.54
CA VAL A 340 20.17 10.54 4.24
C VAL A 340 20.36 10.90 5.71
N PRO A 341 19.36 10.67 6.56
CA PRO A 341 19.41 11.11 7.95
C PRO A 341 20.36 10.24 8.77
N THR A 342 21.07 10.83 9.74
CA THR A 342 21.91 10.10 10.68
C THR A 342 21.11 9.28 11.70
N GLN A 343 19.87 9.67 11.94
CA GLN A 343 18.90 8.97 12.79
C GLN A 343 17.52 9.10 12.14
N ALA A 344 16.67 8.12 12.38
CA ALA A 344 15.27 8.21 11.98
C ALA A 344 14.64 9.51 12.50
N ALA A 345 13.68 10.06 11.76
CA ALA A 345 12.93 11.22 12.24
C ALA A 345 12.34 10.90 13.61
N SER A 346 12.36 11.89 14.51
CA SER A 346 11.68 11.76 15.79
C SER A 346 10.23 11.35 15.54
N SER A 347 9.79 10.25 16.12
CA SER A 347 8.54 9.52 15.85
C SER A 347 7.21 10.28 16.07
N THR A 348 7.26 11.61 16.08
CA THR A 348 6.11 12.48 16.32
C THR A 348 5.61 13.24 15.10
N SER A 349 6.23 13.09 13.93
CA SER A 349 5.77 13.81 12.75
C SER A 349 5.99 12.98 11.48
N SER A 350 4.89 12.51 10.88
CA SER A 350 4.84 12.39 9.43
C SER A 350 5.33 13.72 8.84
N PRO A 351 6.16 13.75 7.80
CA PRO A 351 6.76 14.99 7.29
C PRO A 351 5.77 16.09 6.93
N ASP A 352 4.49 15.77 6.84
CA ASP A 352 3.40 16.70 6.55
C ASP A 352 2.37 16.82 7.69
N ALA A 353 2.50 16.00 8.75
CA ALA A 353 1.73 16.15 9.98
C ALA A 353 2.42 17.17 10.92
N SER A 354 2.94 18.28 10.37
CA SER A 354 3.22 19.41 11.24
C SER A 354 1.89 19.78 11.89
N LYS A 355 1.86 19.79 13.22
CA LYS A 355 0.89 20.53 14.03
C LYS A 355 1.00 22.02 13.69
N GLY A 356 0.82 22.34 12.43
CA GLY A 356 0.38 23.64 12.02
C GLY A 356 -1.03 23.77 12.54
N THR A 357 -1.19 24.55 13.61
CA THR A 357 -2.43 25.19 14.00
C THR A 357 -2.87 26.14 12.88
N GLY A 358 -3.03 25.61 11.69
CA GLY A 358 -3.54 26.24 10.50
C GLY A 358 -4.30 25.17 9.76
N HIS A 359 -5.62 25.16 9.93
CA HIS A 359 -6.50 24.72 8.88
C HIS A 359 -5.97 25.41 7.62
N GLY A 360 -5.35 24.66 6.71
CA GLY A 360 -5.10 25.18 5.37
C GLY A 360 -6.46 25.63 4.83
N SER A 361 -6.78 26.90 5.03
CA SER A 361 -8.00 27.51 4.54
C SER A 361 -7.86 27.73 3.05
N GLY A 362 -7.96 26.63 2.28
CA GLY A 362 -8.01 26.62 0.84
C GLY A 362 -9.11 25.67 0.41
N ASP A 363 -9.77 25.99 -0.68
CA ASP A 363 -10.69 25.07 -1.31
C ASP A 363 -9.89 23.90 -1.92
N LEU A 364 -10.48 22.71 -1.88
CA LEU A 364 -9.95 21.57 -2.63
C LEU A 364 -9.89 21.92 -4.13
N PRO A 365 -8.91 21.43 -4.89
CA PRO A 365 -8.91 21.59 -6.34
C PRO A 365 -10.22 21.07 -6.94
N LYS A 366 -10.61 21.61 -8.08
CA LYS A 366 -11.82 21.17 -8.79
C LYS A 366 -11.76 19.65 -9.00
N ALA A 367 -12.84 18.95 -8.69
CA ALA A 367 -12.95 17.53 -8.98
C ALA A 367 -13.07 17.30 -10.48
N GLU A 368 -12.36 16.30 -11.00
CA GLU A 368 -12.39 15.93 -12.42
C GLU A 368 -13.55 14.98 -12.77
N GLY A 369 -14.19 14.38 -11.76
CA GLY A 369 -15.29 13.43 -11.90
C GLY A 369 -16.43 13.67 -10.92
N PRO A 370 -17.38 12.74 -10.80
CA PRO A 370 -18.49 12.83 -9.87
C PRO A 370 -17.99 12.88 -8.42
N VAL A 371 -18.74 13.60 -7.57
CA VAL A 371 -18.44 13.80 -6.15
C VAL A 371 -19.60 13.30 -5.31
N ALA A 372 -19.30 12.55 -4.26
CA ALA A 372 -20.26 12.11 -3.25
C ALA A 372 -19.63 12.09 -1.85
N LYS A 373 -20.44 11.92 -0.80
CA LYS A 373 -19.90 11.63 0.52
C LYS A 373 -19.38 10.19 0.58
N GLY A 374 -18.34 9.96 1.36
CA GLY A 374 -17.74 8.63 1.49
C GLY A 374 -18.75 7.56 1.90
N SER A 375 -19.69 7.89 2.81
CA SER A 375 -20.74 6.99 3.27
C SER A 375 -21.88 6.75 2.26
N GLU A 376 -22.09 7.69 1.34
CA GLU A 376 -23.12 7.57 0.27
C GLU A 376 -22.56 6.79 -0.92
N GLY A 377 -21.24 6.91 -1.16
CA GLY A 377 -20.55 6.29 -2.27
C GLY A 377 -20.77 7.01 -3.60
N VAL A 378 -19.91 6.69 -4.57
CA VAL A 378 -19.93 7.24 -5.92
C VAL A 378 -19.97 6.13 -6.95
N THR A 379 -20.88 6.24 -7.92
CA THR A 379 -20.93 5.31 -9.06
C THR A 379 -20.23 5.95 -10.25
N VAL A 380 -19.27 5.23 -10.81
CA VAL A 380 -18.54 5.61 -12.03
C VAL A 380 -18.88 4.62 -13.15
N LYS A 381 -18.94 5.15 -14.39
CA LYS A 381 -19.29 4.39 -15.59
C LYS A 381 -18.19 4.53 -16.62
N ARG A 382 -17.90 3.47 -17.34
CA ARG A 382 -17.01 3.54 -18.51
C ARG A 382 -17.77 3.99 -19.74
N ASP A 383 -17.24 5.00 -20.43
CA ASP A 383 -17.81 5.48 -21.67
C ASP A 383 -17.88 4.38 -22.74
N GLY A 384 -19.04 4.25 -23.36
CA GLY A 384 -19.29 3.26 -24.42
C GLY A 384 -19.42 1.80 -23.97
N ARG A 385 -19.39 1.54 -22.63
CA ARG A 385 -19.62 0.21 -22.05
C ARG A 385 -20.76 0.27 -21.03
N GLN A 386 -21.32 -0.90 -20.70
CA GLN A 386 -22.34 -1.00 -19.63
C GLN A 386 -21.70 -1.24 -18.26
N ASP A 387 -20.39 -1.15 -18.18
CA ASP A 387 -19.63 -1.37 -16.96
C ASP A 387 -19.80 -0.20 -16.01
N GLU A 388 -20.15 -0.51 -14.77
CA GLU A 388 -20.17 0.49 -13.70
C GLU A 388 -19.69 -0.11 -12.39
N LEU A 389 -18.99 0.72 -11.59
CA LEU A 389 -18.56 0.41 -10.24
C LEU A 389 -19.02 1.50 -9.28
N THR A 390 -19.48 1.08 -8.11
CA THR A 390 -19.75 1.98 -6.99
C THR A 390 -18.67 1.83 -5.93
N PHE A 391 -18.00 2.92 -5.60
CA PHE A 391 -16.99 2.99 -4.54
C PHE A 391 -17.55 3.65 -3.29
N VAL A 392 -17.30 3.05 -2.12
CA VAL A 392 -17.73 3.55 -0.81
C VAL A 392 -16.54 3.48 0.15
N LEU A 393 -16.29 4.56 0.91
CA LEU A 393 -15.33 4.58 2.01
C LEU A 393 -15.97 5.33 3.19
N THR A 394 -16.42 4.58 4.19
CA THR A 394 -17.21 5.15 5.30
C THR A 394 -16.36 5.81 6.37
N GLU A 395 -15.16 5.33 6.58
CA GLU A 395 -14.21 5.84 7.58
C GLU A 395 -12.80 5.36 7.27
N VAL A 396 -11.82 6.03 7.84
CA VAL A 396 -10.43 5.57 7.92
C VAL A 396 -9.99 5.54 9.38
N THR A 397 -9.05 4.67 9.72
CA THR A 397 -8.55 4.51 11.08
C THR A 397 -7.07 4.88 11.15
N ARG A 398 -6.70 5.69 12.16
CA ARG A 398 -5.30 6.09 12.39
C ARG A 398 -4.52 4.96 13.03
N ARG A 399 -3.34 4.65 12.47
CA ARG A 399 -2.39 3.64 12.98
C ARG A 399 -0.98 4.21 12.90
N GLY A 400 -0.46 4.67 14.04
CA GLY A 400 0.81 5.40 14.07
C GLY A 400 0.76 6.63 13.16
N LYS A 401 1.65 6.70 12.19
CA LYS A 401 1.71 7.77 11.17
C LYS A 401 0.94 7.44 9.87
N TYR A 402 0.05 6.47 9.92
CA TYR A 402 -0.75 6.02 8.76
C TYR A 402 -2.25 6.13 9.01
N LEU A 403 -2.99 6.19 7.92
CA LEU A 403 -4.43 6.01 7.85
C LEU A 403 -4.72 4.72 7.08
N VAL A 404 -5.58 3.89 7.65
CA VAL A 404 -6.02 2.63 7.02
C VAL A 404 -7.50 2.73 6.71
N GLY A 405 -7.89 2.42 5.49
CA GLY A 405 -9.29 2.41 5.05
C GLY A 405 -9.62 1.20 4.20
N GLU A 406 -10.87 0.77 4.24
CA GLU A 406 -11.39 -0.32 3.43
C GLU A 406 -12.40 0.26 2.43
N VAL A 407 -11.93 0.47 1.19
CA VAL A 407 -12.77 0.94 0.09
C VAL A 407 -13.55 -0.25 -0.46
N LYS A 408 -14.87 -0.18 -0.37
CA LYS A 408 -15.75 -1.19 -0.97
C LYS A 408 -16.03 -0.82 -2.43
N ALA A 409 -15.69 -1.71 -3.36
CA ALA A 409 -16.04 -1.61 -4.78
C ALA A 409 -17.17 -2.60 -5.09
N THR A 410 -18.28 -2.13 -5.69
CA THR A 410 -19.46 -2.95 -6.00
C THR A 410 -19.81 -2.83 -7.48
N GLY A 411 -19.95 -3.97 -8.18
CA GLY A 411 -20.37 -4.03 -9.57
C GLY A 411 -21.81 -3.57 -9.76
N GLY A 412 -22.05 -2.76 -10.78
CA GLY A 412 -23.38 -2.28 -11.15
C GLY A 412 -24.30 -3.39 -11.72
N PRO A 413 -25.51 -3.04 -12.20
CA PRO A 413 -26.50 -4.02 -12.67
C PRO A 413 -26.03 -4.94 -13.81
N GLY A 414 -25.06 -4.48 -14.61
CA GLY A 414 -24.44 -5.27 -15.71
C GLY A 414 -23.20 -6.06 -15.28
N GLY A 415 -22.77 -5.90 -14.03
CA GLY A 415 -21.45 -6.38 -13.59
C GLY A 415 -20.32 -5.54 -14.20
N THR A 416 -19.08 -6.08 -14.16
CA THR A 416 -17.91 -5.48 -14.79
C THR A 416 -17.25 -6.44 -15.76
N GLN A 417 -16.63 -5.91 -16.82
CA GLN A 417 -15.87 -6.72 -17.79
C GLN A 417 -14.40 -6.88 -17.38
N THR A 418 -13.94 -6.05 -16.45
CA THR A 418 -12.57 -6.08 -15.90
C THR A 418 -12.63 -5.92 -14.39
N GLY A 419 -11.56 -6.32 -13.71
CA GLY A 419 -11.43 -6.15 -12.26
C GLY A 419 -11.30 -4.69 -11.83
N PRO A 420 -11.48 -4.40 -10.51
CA PRO A 420 -11.33 -3.04 -9.97
C PRO A 420 -9.96 -2.41 -10.26
N ALA A 421 -8.89 -3.20 -10.38
CA ALA A 421 -7.56 -2.72 -10.69
C ALA A 421 -7.50 -1.85 -11.95
N ASP A 422 -8.19 -2.24 -13.00
CA ASP A 422 -8.26 -1.49 -14.26
C ASP A 422 -8.94 -0.13 -14.14
N TRP A 423 -9.69 0.09 -13.06
CA TRP A 423 -10.38 1.36 -12.78
C TRP A 423 -9.54 2.29 -11.92
N LEU A 424 -8.51 1.77 -11.27
CA LEU A 424 -7.71 2.46 -10.25
C LEU A 424 -6.29 2.73 -10.70
N GLN A 425 -6.04 2.78 -12.02
CA GLN A 425 -4.73 3.05 -12.59
C GLN A 425 -4.16 4.37 -12.05
N PRO A 426 -2.90 4.41 -11.64
CA PRO A 426 -2.26 5.63 -11.19
C PRO A 426 -2.04 6.62 -12.34
N THR A 427 -1.90 7.90 -12.00
CA THR A 427 -1.38 8.90 -12.95
C THR A 427 0.08 8.59 -13.29
N GLN A 428 0.57 9.14 -14.40
CA GLN A 428 1.98 9.01 -14.79
C GLN A 428 2.92 9.53 -13.69
N LEU A 429 2.56 10.64 -13.04
CA LEU A 429 3.33 11.17 -11.90
C LEU A 429 3.42 10.12 -10.78
N ALA A 430 2.33 9.47 -10.40
CA ALA A 430 2.34 8.47 -9.35
C ALA A 430 3.17 7.24 -9.74
N GLY A 431 3.14 6.80 -10.98
CA GLY A 431 3.95 5.68 -11.50
C GLY A 431 5.42 6.05 -11.66
N SER A 432 5.74 6.97 -12.55
CA SER A 432 7.13 7.36 -12.89
C SER A 432 7.88 7.99 -11.72
N ALA A 433 7.18 8.77 -10.89
CA ALA A 433 7.78 9.45 -9.75
C ALA A 433 8.28 8.51 -8.66
N ARG A 434 7.70 7.32 -8.57
CA ARG A 434 8.09 6.30 -7.59
C ARG A 434 9.17 5.36 -8.10
N GLY A 435 9.56 5.45 -9.38
CA GLY A 435 10.46 4.50 -10.03
C GLY A 435 9.78 3.15 -10.28
N GLU A 436 8.49 3.19 -10.44
CA GLU A 436 7.62 2.03 -10.62
C GLU A 436 7.53 1.70 -12.11
N GLU A 437 8.46 0.96 -12.63
CA GLU A 437 8.45 0.49 -14.03
C GLU A 437 7.78 -0.89 -14.19
N ASP A 438 7.32 -1.52 -13.10
CA ASP A 438 6.86 -2.90 -13.12
C ASP A 438 5.32 -3.00 -13.25
N ASN A 439 4.83 -4.05 -13.93
CA ASN A 439 3.42 -4.38 -14.14
C ASN A 439 2.60 -4.57 -12.83
N ARG A 440 3.26 -4.65 -11.67
CA ARG A 440 2.62 -4.79 -10.35
C ARG A 440 1.75 -3.60 -9.96
N LEU A 441 2.06 -2.41 -10.49
CA LEU A 441 1.29 -1.20 -10.20
C LEU A 441 -0.06 -1.14 -10.88
N THR A 442 -0.18 -1.82 -12.01
CA THR A 442 -1.46 -1.92 -12.74
C THR A 442 -2.46 -2.80 -12.01
N SER A 443 -2.02 -3.55 -11.01
CA SER A 443 -2.82 -4.46 -10.19
C SER A 443 -2.80 -4.05 -8.73
N ALA A 444 -3.07 -2.77 -8.46
CA ALA A 444 -3.02 -2.20 -7.13
C ALA A 444 -4.00 -1.04 -6.94
N VAL A 445 -4.11 -0.58 -5.71
CA VAL A 445 -4.93 0.58 -5.31
C VAL A 445 -4.20 1.92 -5.47
N THR A 446 -3.10 1.98 -6.20
CA THR A 446 -2.14 3.09 -6.24
C THR A 446 -2.75 4.43 -6.67
N GLY A 447 -3.81 4.42 -7.49
CA GLY A 447 -4.53 5.63 -7.90
C GLY A 447 -5.41 6.25 -6.81
N LEU A 448 -5.79 5.49 -5.77
CA LEU A 448 -6.65 5.98 -4.69
C LEU A 448 -5.86 6.84 -3.71
N SER A 449 -5.87 8.15 -3.89
CA SER A 449 -5.11 9.09 -3.05
C SER A 449 -6.03 9.84 -2.07
N LEU A 450 -5.49 10.23 -0.90
CA LEU A 450 -6.15 11.21 -0.04
C LEU A 450 -5.73 12.61 -0.46
N LEU A 451 -6.65 13.57 -0.35
CA LEU A 451 -6.48 14.92 -0.81
C LEU A 451 -6.77 15.93 0.30
N THR A 452 -5.85 16.85 0.48
CA THR A 452 -6.04 18.11 1.21
C THR A 452 -5.95 19.31 0.24
N PRO A 453 -6.26 20.53 0.64
CA PRO A 453 -6.12 21.69 -0.25
C PRO A 453 -4.72 21.89 -0.85
N GLN A 454 -3.69 21.38 -0.18
CA GLN A 454 -2.30 21.62 -0.57
C GLN A 454 -1.54 20.36 -0.99
N THR A 455 -1.96 19.19 -0.53
CA THR A 455 -1.16 17.96 -0.64
C THR A 455 -2.04 16.77 -1.01
N ARG A 456 -1.53 15.95 -1.90
CA ARG A 456 -2.04 14.64 -2.26
C ARG A 456 -1.17 13.57 -1.61
N TYR A 457 -1.80 12.61 -0.95
CA TYR A 457 -1.17 11.50 -0.23
C TYR A 457 -1.50 10.21 -0.96
N TYR A 458 -0.49 9.56 -1.49
CA TYR A 458 -0.66 8.31 -2.22
C TYR A 458 -0.60 7.10 -1.28
N PRO A 459 -1.18 5.95 -1.66
CA PRO A 459 -1.06 4.72 -0.91
C PRO A 459 0.40 4.36 -0.62
N ALA A 460 0.65 3.83 0.58
CA ALA A 460 1.96 3.37 0.99
C ALA A 460 2.41 2.16 0.15
N ASP A 461 3.71 2.05 -0.04
CA ASP A 461 4.41 1.04 -0.81
C ASP A 461 5.68 0.60 -0.08
N TYR A 462 6.51 -0.21 -0.72
CA TYR A 462 7.79 -0.64 -0.17
C TYR A 462 8.72 -1.13 -1.28
N THR A 463 10.02 -1.11 -1.00
CA THR A 463 11.01 -1.72 -1.89
C THR A 463 11.51 -3.02 -1.25
N THR A 464 11.36 -4.14 -1.98
CA THR A 464 11.84 -5.45 -1.53
C THR A 464 13.35 -5.45 -1.33
N ALA A 465 13.88 -6.44 -0.61
CA ALA A 465 15.33 -6.63 -0.45
C ALA A 465 16.06 -6.82 -1.80
N ARG A 466 15.37 -7.23 -2.85
CA ARG A 466 15.88 -7.39 -4.23
C ARG A 466 15.83 -6.09 -5.04
N GLY A 467 15.30 -5.01 -4.48
CA GLY A 467 15.18 -3.71 -5.14
C GLY A 467 13.93 -3.54 -6.00
N SER A 468 13.00 -4.50 -6.00
CA SER A 468 11.71 -4.35 -6.68
C SER A 468 10.80 -3.47 -5.86
N HIS A 469 10.21 -2.46 -6.47
CA HIS A 469 9.23 -1.60 -5.83
C HIS A 469 7.84 -2.25 -5.93
N CYS A 470 7.12 -2.33 -4.81
CA CYS A 470 5.86 -3.05 -4.68
C CYS A 470 4.81 -2.21 -3.97
N PRO A 471 3.56 -2.20 -4.46
CA PRO A 471 2.45 -1.63 -3.70
C PRO A 471 2.18 -2.49 -2.45
N LEU A 472 1.83 -1.84 -1.34
CA LEU A 472 1.47 -2.57 -0.12
C LEU A 472 0.16 -3.35 -0.31
N SER A 473 -0.80 -2.78 -1.03
CA SER A 473 -2.11 -3.37 -1.31
C SER A 473 -2.21 -3.75 -2.78
N GLU A 474 -1.84 -4.98 -3.08
CA GLU A 474 -2.06 -5.57 -4.39
C GLU A 474 -3.52 -6.04 -4.53
N ILE A 475 -4.06 -5.98 -5.74
CA ILE A 475 -5.38 -6.52 -6.10
C ILE A 475 -5.26 -7.32 -7.37
N THR A 476 -6.06 -8.36 -7.52
CA THR A 476 -5.98 -9.22 -8.70
C THR A 476 -6.65 -8.54 -9.90
N ALA A 477 -5.90 -8.32 -10.98
CA ALA A 477 -6.33 -7.55 -12.14
C ALA A 477 -7.55 -8.15 -12.86
N ASP A 478 -7.65 -9.48 -12.92
CA ASP A 478 -8.63 -10.20 -13.74
C ASP A 478 -9.96 -10.51 -13.01
N ASN A 479 -10.11 -10.07 -11.76
CA ASN A 479 -11.27 -10.37 -10.94
C ASN A 479 -12.48 -9.51 -11.29
N GLN A 480 -13.27 -9.92 -12.27
CA GLN A 480 -14.56 -9.29 -12.62
C GLN A 480 -15.55 -9.38 -11.47
N LEU A 481 -16.38 -8.35 -11.30
CA LEU A 481 -17.49 -8.34 -10.34
C LEU A 481 -18.82 -8.50 -11.09
N GLY A 482 -19.61 -9.46 -10.69
CA GLY A 482 -20.99 -9.61 -11.17
C GLY A 482 -21.91 -8.51 -10.66
N ALA A 483 -23.16 -8.53 -11.12
CA ALA A 483 -24.17 -7.57 -10.71
C ALA A 483 -24.40 -7.60 -9.18
N GLY A 484 -24.08 -6.51 -8.50
CA GLY A 484 -24.20 -6.39 -7.06
C GLY A 484 -23.11 -7.11 -6.23
N ASP A 485 -22.17 -7.80 -6.87
CA ASP A 485 -21.01 -8.37 -6.20
C ASP A 485 -20.04 -7.27 -5.79
N ALA A 486 -19.31 -7.48 -4.70
CA ALA A 486 -18.39 -6.49 -4.18
C ALA A 486 -17.05 -7.11 -3.82
N THR A 487 -16.03 -6.26 -3.72
CA THR A 487 -14.74 -6.60 -3.11
C THR A 487 -14.29 -5.49 -2.17
N THR A 488 -13.40 -5.83 -1.23
CA THR A 488 -12.85 -4.90 -0.24
C THR A 488 -11.41 -4.58 -0.59
N LEU A 489 -11.15 -3.31 -0.88
CA LEU A 489 -9.83 -2.79 -1.20
C LEU A 489 -9.24 -2.11 0.03
N THR A 490 -8.28 -2.74 0.68
CA THR A 490 -7.63 -2.14 1.85
C THR A 490 -6.52 -1.21 1.39
N VAL A 491 -6.54 0.01 1.84
CA VAL A 491 -5.55 1.02 1.47
C VAL A 491 -4.93 1.61 2.74
N VAL A 492 -3.62 1.79 2.69
CA VAL A 492 -2.83 2.43 3.74
C VAL A 492 -2.23 3.71 3.16
N TRP A 493 -2.48 4.84 3.79
CA TRP A 493 -1.94 6.14 3.39
C TRP A 493 -1.09 6.74 4.51
N PRO A 494 -0.18 7.67 4.20
CA PRO A 494 0.38 8.56 5.21
C PRO A 494 -0.74 9.34 5.93
N ASP A 495 -0.59 9.57 7.24
CA ASP A 495 -1.57 10.35 7.99
C ASP A 495 -1.56 11.81 7.52
N THR A 496 -2.72 12.33 7.17
CA THR A 496 -2.92 13.71 6.74
C THR A 496 -2.97 14.70 7.91
N GLY A 497 -3.02 14.21 9.16
CA GLY A 497 -3.21 15.02 10.36
C GLY A 497 -4.62 15.61 10.50
N GLN A 498 -5.56 15.27 9.61
CA GLN A 498 -6.94 15.78 9.62
C GLN A 498 -7.88 14.82 10.35
N ASP A 499 -9.01 15.34 10.85
CA ASP A 499 -10.09 14.53 11.44
C ASP A 499 -11.10 14.04 10.40
N THR A 500 -11.02 14.59 9.19
CA THR A 500 -11.85 14.22 8.04
C THR A 500 -11.00 14.27 6.79
N VAL A 501 -11.09 13.24 5.94
CA VAL A 501 -10.31 13.16 4.69
C VAL A 501 -11.21 13.08 3.46
N THR A 502 -10.62 13.38 2.32
CA THR A 502 -11.20 13.25 0.99
C THR A 502 -10.41 12.22 0.21
N LEU A 503 -11.08 11.19 -0.32
CA LEU A 503 -10.50 10.25 -1.28
C LEU A 503 -10.70 10.78 -2.69
N ASP A 504 -9.66 10.75 -3.51
CA ASP A 504 -9.67 11.29 -4.86
C ASP A 504 -8.92 10.37 -5.82
N LEU A 505 -9.57 10.03 -6.92
CA LEU A 505 -8.97 9.36 -8.06
C LEU A 505 -8.84 10.36 -9.20
N GLN A 506 -7.62 10.59 -9.66
CA GLN A 506 -7.35 11.48 -10.80
C GLN A 506 -7.53 10.75 -12.13
N PRO A 507 -7.83 11.47 -13.23
CA PRO A 507 -7.79 10.88 -14.56
C PRO A 507 -6.37 10.40 -14.89
N ALA A 508 -6.25 9.24 -15.53
CA ALA A 508 -4.97 8.78 -16.06
C ALA A 508 -4.55 9.66 -17.25
N GLU A 509 -3.34 10.18 -17.21
CA GLU A 509 -2.86 11.16 -18.21
C GLU A 509 -2.47 10.54 -19.56
N HIS A 510 -2.35 9.22 -19.68
CA HIS A 510 -1.97 8.56 -20.94
C HIS A 510 -2.79 7.31 -21.26
N SER A 511 -3.29 7.36 -22.41
CA SER A 511 -3.90 6.46 -23.36
C SER A 511 -3.34 5.02 -23.42
N THR A 512 -3.57 4.23 -22.41
CA THR A 512 -3.93 2.85 -22.66
C THR A 512 -5.46 2.79 -22.77
N PRO A 513 -6.05 1.81 -23.50
CA PRO A 513 -7.47 1.81 -23.84
C PRO A 513 -8.44 1.63 -22.65
N SER A 514 -7.98 1.81 -21.42
CA SER A 514 -8.80 1.82 -20.20
C SER A 514 -8.90 3.25 -19.69
N PRO A 515 -9.98 3.98 -19.99
CA PRO A 515 -10.19 5.27 -19.38
C PRO A 515 -10.38 5.08 -17.89
N ASN A 516 -9.45 5.62 -17.12
CA ASN A 516 -9.60 5.79 -15.70
C ASN A 516 -10.69 6.84 -15.48
N ASN A 517 -11.79 6.48 -14.87
CA ASN A 517 -12.88 7.42 -14.61
C ASN A 517 -12.67 8.06 -13.25
N PRO A 518 -12.25 9.33 -13.20
CA PRO A 518 -11.97 10.04 -11.96
C PRO A 518 -13.23 10.16 -11.10
N PHE A 519 -13.05 10.19 -9.78
CA PHE A 519 -14.12 10.45 -8.83
C PHE A 519 -13.58 11.00 -7.51
N ARG A 520 -14.49 11.52 -6.68
CA ARG A 520 -14.15 12.02 -5.34
C ARG A 520 -15.17 11.58 -4.30
N LEU A 521 -14.66 11.10 -3.15
CA LEU A 521 -15.45 10.85 -1.94
C LEU A 521 -15.02 11.83 -0.84
N THR A 522 -15.97 12.57 -0.28
CA THR A 522 -15.74 13.59 0.76
C THR A 522 -16.27 13.16 2.13
N ASP A 523 -16.00 13.97 3.14
CA ASP A 523 -16.55 13.82 4.49
C ASP A 523 -16.27 12.45 5.13
N ILE A 524 -15.10 11.88 4.87
CA ILE A 524 -14.69 10.59 5.40
C ILE A 524 -14.05 10.81 6.78
N PRO A 525 -14.69 10.39 7.89
CA PRO A 525 -14.15 10.61 9.22
C PRO A 525 -12.90 9.76 9.49
N VAL A 526 -11.96 10.33 10.24
CA VAL A 526 -10.78 9.65 10.78
C VAL A 526 -11.09 9.20 12.20
N LYS A 527 -10.88 7.91 12.49
CA LYS A 527 -11.05 7.26 13.79
C LYS A 527 -9.68 6.89 14.39
N GLY A 528 -9.63 6.82 15.72
CA GLY A 528 -8.45 6.35 16.46
C GLY A 528 -7.69 7.41 17.22
#